data_9990f7a64b8fc256ea6f74233bd65e47
#
_entry.id   9990f7a64b8fc256ea6f74233bd65e47
#
_cell.length_a   1.000
_cell.length_b   1.000
_cell.length_c   1.000
_cell.angle_alpha   90.00
_cell.angle_beta   90.00
_cell.angle_gamma   90.00
#
_symmetry.space_group_name_H-M   'P 1'
#
loop_
_entity.id
_entity.type
_entity.pdbx_description
1 polymer ?
#
loop_
_entity_poly.entity_id
_entity_poly.type
_entity_poly.pdbx_seq_one_letter_code
_entity_poly.pdbx_strand_id
1 'polypeptide(L)'
;MILVTGATGFVGKNVCRLLKARGLKFEGTSKSLGVDLTDESAASALFMKIKPEYVLNCASFVGGIEFGYRYPADIFRNNMPMIANLFEAARQSGVKRIVNPLSNCVYPAASTLFREAEFWDGPLHESVMVYGLLRKLSWAGSWAYKRQYGLDTLNLVLSNMYGPDDHFDEVRSHALSALIKKFVDAKRAGASEVVVWGTGTPVREWLYVEDGAEAMIRGIGCASTEGPVNVGVGEGISIKALAELVREHVGYAGGIVLDETKPDGARHKTVDGRAGAELLCWSPPTKLVAGIKLTVEWYMRNWETCG
;
A
#
# COMPACT_ATOMS: atom_id res chain seq x y z
N MET A 1 -1.69 20.47 12.83
CA MET A 1 -0.45 19.98 12.22
C MET A 1 -0.60 18.51 11.90
N ILE A 2 -0.28 18.09 10.69
CA ILE A 2 -0.31 16.69 10.23
C ILE A 2 1.13 16.16 10.22
N LEU A 3 1.37 14.96 10.76
CA LEU A 3 2.63 14.23 10.60
C LEU A 3 2.43 13.10 9.57
N VAL A 4 3.29 13.04 8.57
CA VAL A 4 3.31 11.93 7.59
C VAL A 4 4.53 11.06 7.89
N THR A 5 4.32 9.83 8.36
CA THR A 5 5.41 8.87 8.54
C THR A 5 5.70 8.15 7.22
N GLY A 6 6.93 7.68 7.00
CA GLY A 6 7.29 7.07 5.72
C GLY A 6 7.19 8.03 4.53
N ALA A 7 7.40 9.33 4.75
CA ALA A 7 7.19 10.41 3.78
C ALA A 7 8.01 10.29 2.48
N THR A 8 9.12 9.56 2.50
CA THR A 8 9.98 9.31 1.33
C THR A 8 9.65 8.01 0.58
N GLY A 9 8.73 7.22 1.12
CA GLY A 9 8.26 5.98 0.49
C GLY A 9 7.19 6.24 -0.57
N PHE A 10 6.79 5.19 -1.27
CA PHE A 10 5.80 5.22 -2.35
C PHE A 10 4.52 5.98 -1.98
N VAL A 11 3.79 5.52 -0.96
CA VAL A 11 2.53 6.15 -0.53
C VAL A 11 2.78 7.51 0.10
N GLY A 12 3.82 7.62 0.96
CA GLY A 12 4.14 8.86 1.67
C GLY A 12 4.46 10.04 0.77
N LYS A 13 5.21 9.83 -0.31
CA LYS A 13 5.50 10.88 -1.33
C LYS A 13 4.21 11.41 -1.96
N ASN A 14 3.28 10.52 -2.33
CA ASN A 14 2.02 10.90 -2.94
C ASN A 14 1.10 11.64 -1.94
N VAL A 15 1.04 11.19 -0.68
CA VAL A 15 0.35 11.90 0.41
C VAL A 15 0.94 13.31 0.59
N CYS A 16 2.26 13.44 0.70
CA CYS A 16 2.92 14.72 0.85
C CYS A 16 2.67 15.67 -0.34
N ARG A 17 2.66 15.13 -1.56
CA ARG A 17 2.36 15.89 -2.78
C ARG A 17 0.94 16.47 -2.75
N LEU A 18 -0.06 15.66 -2.38
CA LEU A 18 -1.45 16.11 -2.28
C LEU A 18 -1.66 17.11 -1.14
N LEU A 19 -1.06 16.89 0.03
CA LEU A 19 -1.12 17.86 1.15
C LEU A 19 -0.52 19.21 0.74
N LYS A 20 0.63 19.18 0.08
CA LYS A 20 1.29 20.40 -0.44
C LYS A 20 0.42 21.13 -1.47
N ALA A 21 -0.16 20.40 -2.42
CA ALA A 21 -1.05 20.97 -3.45
C ALA A 21 -2.28 21.65 -2.85
N ARG A 22 -2.74 21.20 -1.68
CA ARG A 22 -3.87 21.78 -0.92
C ARG A 22 -3.48 22.89 0.05
N GLY A 23 -2.21 23.24 0.15
CA GLY A 23 -1.73 24.21 1.13
C GLY A 23 -1.89 23.78 2.59
N LEU A 24 -2.05 22.45 2.84
CA LEU A 24 -2.19 21.94 4.19
C LEU A 24 -0.83 21.86 4.88
N LYS A 25 -0.77 22.29 6.16
CA LYS A 25 0.46 22.28 6.94
C LYS A 25 0.77 20.86 7.44
N PHE A 26 1.91 20.32 7.04
CA PHE A 26 2.38 19.00 7.46
C PHE A 26 3.89 18.96 7.67
N GLU A 27 4.34 17.92 8.39
CA GLU A 27 5.74 17.53 8.53
C GLU A 27 5.89 16.09 8.04
N GLY A 28 6.92 15.82 7.23
CA GLY A 28 7.22 14.47 6.72
C GLY A 28 8.41 13.86 7.45
N THR A 29 8.31 12.59 7.83
CA THR A 29 9.41 11.85 8.46
C THR A 29 9.62 10.48 7.84
N SER A 30 10.86 10.01 7.88
CA SER A 30 11.25 8.66 7.45
C SER A 30 12.66 8.33 7.93
N LYS A 31 13.05 7.06 7.81
CA LYS A 31 14.40 6.61 8.14
C LYS A 31 15.48 7.35 7.31
N SER A 32 15.23 7.59 6.03
CA SER A 32 16.12 8.36 5.15
C SER A 32 16.20 9.85 5.50
N LEU A 33 15.24 10.37 6.25
CA LEU A 33 15.25 11.73 6.82
C LEU A 33 15.78 11.76 8.26
N GLY A 34 16.41 10.67 8.71
CA GLY A 34 17.10 10.60 10.01
C GLY A 34 16.26 10.15 11.19
N VAL A 35 15.00 9.70 10.98
CA VAL A 35 14.16 9.18 12.06
C VAL A 35 13.77 7.74 11.81
N ASP A 36 14.30 6.82 12.61
CA ASP A 36 13.95 5.40 12.58
C ASP A 36 12.84 5.11 13.60
N LEU A 37 11.63 4.84 13.13
CA LEU A 37 10.49 4.51 14.00
C LEU A 37 10.61 3.15 14.69
N THR A 38 11.61 2.33 14.35
CA THR A 38 11.92 1.11 15.11
C THR A 38 12.61 1.42 16.43
N ASP A 39 13.18 2.63 16.56
CA ASP A 39 13.75 3.17 17.81
C ASP A 39 12.67 3.95 18.57
N GLU A 40 12.31 3.46 19.76
CA GLU A 40 11.29 4.05 20.62
C GLU A 40 11.66 5.49 21.03
N SER A 41 12.94 5.73 21.37
CA SER A 41 13.41 7.04 21.80
C SER A 41 13.33 8.06 20.67
N ALA A 42 13.72 7.66 19.46
CA ALA A 42 13.64 8.51 18.26
C ALA A 42 12.17 8.83 17.90
N ALA A 43 11.27 7.83 17.95
CA ALA A 43 9.85 8.03 17.71
C ALA A 43 9.25 9.00 18.76
N SER A 44 9.48 8.77 20.04
CA SER A 44 8.99 9.63 21.14
C SER A 44 9.52 11.07 21.00
N ALA A 45 10.82 11.25 20.79
CA ALA A 45 11.43 12.58 20.64
C ALA A 45 10.83 13.35 19.44
N LEU A 46 10.59 12.68 18.30
CA LEU A 46 9.96 13.27 17.13
C LEU A 46 8.55 13.79 17.47
N PHE A 47 7.71 12.92 18.03
CA PHE A 47 6.31 13.25 18.33
C PHE A 47 6.20 14.35 19.38
N MET A 48 7.04 14.33 20.42
CA MET A 48 7.09 15.39 21.44
C MET A 48 7.57 16.73 20.88
N LYS A 49 8.48 16.73 19.90
CA LYS A 49 8.94 17.94 19.20
C LYS A 49 7.88 18.55 18.29
N ILE A 50 7.20 17.71 17.47
CA ILE A 50 6.25 18.18 16.47
C ILE A 50 4.87 18.44 17.07
N LYS A 51 4.46 17.66 18.07
CA LYS A 51 3.12 17.63 18.66
C LYS A 51 2.03 17.60 17.59
N PRO A 52 2.02 16.56 16.74
CA PRO A 52 1.07 16.48 15.64
C PRO A 52 -0.34 16.29 16.19
N GLU A 53 -1.31 16.93 15.55
CA GLU A 53 -2.73 16.73 15.82
C GLU A 53 -3.25 15.47 15.12
N TYR A 54 -2.74 15.21 13.91
CA TYR A 54 -3.10 14.07 13.07
C TYR A 54 -1.86 13.37 12.54
N VAL A 55 -1.95 12.06 12.38
CA VAL A 55 -0.87 11.24 11.78
C VAL A 55 -1.41 10.47 10.58
N LEU A 56 -0.76 10.61 9.43
CA LEU A 56 -0.94 9.74 8.26
C LEU A 56 0.21 8.73 8.25
N ASN A 57 -0.09 7.48 8.61
CA ASN A 57 0.94 6.46 8.77
C ASN A 57 1.25 5.78 7.43
N CYS A 58 2.32 6.21 6.75
CA CYS A 58 2.81 5.55 5.53
C CYS A 58 4.09 4.73 5.76
N ALA A 59 4.56 4.63 7.02
CA ALA A 59 5.75 3.84 7.34
C ALA A 59 5.45 2.34 7.32
N SER A 60 6.22 1.60 6.55
CA SER A 60 6.15 0.14 6.48
C SER A 60 7.42 -0.42 5.83
N PHE A 61 7.84 -1.59 6.28
CA PHE A 61 8.86 -2.41 5.61
C PHE A 61 8.16 -3.54 4.87
N VAL A 62 8.02 -3.41 3.55
CA VAL A 62 7.20 -4.28 2.71
C VAL A 62 7.76 -4.36 1.29
N GLY A 63 7.38 -5.39 0.57
CA GLY A 63 7.64 -5.60 -0.85
C GLY A 63 6.64 -6.57 -1.46
N GLY A 64 6.87 -7.00 -2.69
CA GLY A 64 6.05 -7.96 -3.42
C GLY A 64 6.09 -9.38 -2.82
N ILE A 65 5.50 -10.35 -3.54
CA ILE A 65 5.39 -11.76 -3.11
C ILE A 65 6.78 -12.37 -2.86
N GLU A 66 7.73 -12.14 -3.76
CA GLU A 66 9.09 -12.67 -3.60
C GLU A 66 9.78 -12.13 -2.36
N PHE A 67 9.61 -10.83 -2.07
CA PHE A 67 10.12 -10.21 -0.86
C PHE A 67 9.53 -10.86 0.40
N GLY A 68 8.24 -11.20 0.36
CA GLY A 68 7.55 -11.89 1.45
C GLY A 68 8.12 -13.29 1.74
N TYR A 69 8.47 -14.05 0.71
CA TYR A 69 9.10 -15.36 0.86
C TYR A 69 10.57 -15.27 1.28
N ARG A 70 11.31 -14.30 0.74
CA ARG A 70 12.75 -14.18 0.95
C ARG A 70 13.13 -13.56 2.30
N TYR A 71 12.32 -12.62 2.81
CA TYR A 71 12.64 -11.83 4.00
C TYR A 71 11.56 -11.80 5.09
N PRO A 72 10.89 -12.93 5.43
CA PRO A 72 9.77 -12.91 6.38
C PRO A 72 10.19 -12.46 7.78
N ALA A 73 11.38 -12.86 8.25
CA ALA A 73 11.91 -12.44 9.55
C ALA A 73 12.24 -10.94 9.59
N ASP A 74 12.76 -10.37 8.50
CA ASP A 74 13.04 -8.93 8.41
C ASP A 74 11.76 -8.12 8.37
N ILE A 75 10.72 -8.61 7.68
CA ILE A 75 9.38 -8.00 7.69
C ILE A 75 8.86 -7.94 9.13
N PHE A 76 8.95 -9.03 9.88
CA PHE A 76 8.53 -9.08 11.28
C PHE A 76 9.33 -8.09 12.14
N ARG A 77 10.66 -8.23 12.12
CA ARG A 77 11.60 -7.46 12.95
C ARG A 77 11.50 -5.95 12.75
N ASN A 78 11.27 -5.49 11.52
CA ASN A 78 11.19 -4.06 11.23
C ASN A 78 9.79 -3.48 11.50
N ASN A 79 8.70 -4.20 11.20
CA ASN A 79 7.36 -3.64 11.36
C ASN A 79 6.84 -3.69 12.80
N MET A 80 7.16 -4.73 13.57
CA MET A 80 6.65 -4.89 14.94
C MET A 80 6.98 -3.69 15.86
N PRO A 81 8.26 -3.26 15.98
CA PRO A 81 8.60 -2.08 16.77
C PRO A 81 7.97 -0.81 16.22
N MET A 82 7.95 -0.62 14.88
CA MET A 82 7.32 0.57 14.29
C MET A 82 5.85 0.71 14.68
N ILE A 83 5.11 -0.41 14.72
CA ILE A 83 3.69 -0.41 15.14
C ILE A 83 3.57 0.02 16.61
N ALA A 84 4.31 -0.60 17.51
CA ALA A 84 4.25 -0.30 18.94
C ALA A 84 4.65 1.15 19.24
N ASN A 85 5.78 1.58 18.70
CA ASN A 85 6.33 2.92 18.93
C ASN A 85 5.44 4.03 18.35
N LEU A 86 4.79 3.77 17.21
CA LEU A 86 3.85 4.72 16.62
C LEU A 86 2.68 5.03 17.58
N PHE A 87 2.02 4.00 18.09
CA PHE A 87 0.87 4.18 18.98
C PHE A 87 1.27 4.84 20.30
N GLU A 88 2.39 4.40 20.89
CA GLU A 88 2.84 4.97 22.17
C GLU A 88 3.29 6.43 22.02
N ALA A 89 4.07 6.76 21.00
CA ALA A 89 4.48 8.14 20.75
C ALA A 89 3.28 9.06 20.42
N ALA A 90 2.30 8.55 19.66
CA ALA A 90 1.07 9.30 19.37
C ALA A 90 0.25 9.56 20.64
N ARG A 91 0.10 8.57 21.52
CA ARG A 91 -0.57 8.72 22.82
C ARG A 91 0.12 9.78 23.70
N GLN A 92 1.44 9.67 23.86
CA GLN A 92 2.23 10.56 24.71
C GLN A 92 2.17 12.03 24.24
N SER A 93 2.13 12.24 22.92
CA SER A 93 2.11 13.59 22.34
C SER A 93 0.72 14.20 22.17
N GLY A 94 -0.36 13.46 22.51
CA GLY A 94 -1.74 13.95 22.44
C GLY A 94 -2.32 13.99 21.03
N VAL A 95 -1.91 13.07 20.14
CA VAL A 95 -2.50 12.92 18.80
C VAL A 95 -3.99 12.67 18.90
N LYS A 96 -4.80 13.40 18.13
CA LYS A 96 -6.26 13.24 18.09
C LYS A 96 -6.67 12.03 17.26
N ARG A 97 -6.01 11.82 16.10
CA ARG A 97 -6.31 10.68 15.20
C ARG A 97 -5.08 10.24 14.42
N ILE A 98 -4.98 8.91 14.27
CA ILE A 98 -4.09 8.25 13.31
C ILE A 98 -4.94 7.74 12.15
N VAL A 99 -4.56 8.01 10.90
CA VAL A 99 -5.06 7.28 9.73
C VAL A 99 -4.01 6.22 9.38
N ASN A 100 -4.40 4.96 9.54
CA ASN A 100 -3.51 3.82 9.49
C ASN A 100 -3.90 2.90 8.33
N PRO A 101 -3.12 2.86 7.23
CA PRO A 101 -3.40 1.96 6.14
C PRO A 101 -3.08 0.52 6.54
N LEU A 102 -4.06 -0.33 6.38
CA LEU A 102 -3.91 -1.77 6.35
C LEU A 102 -3.82 -2.22 4.88
N SER A 103 -3.36 -3.44 4.65
CA SER A 103 -3.34 -4.04 3.31
C SER A 103 -4.47 -5.07 3.18
N ASN A 104 -4.97 -5.28 1.98
CA ASN A 104 -5.89 -6.38 1.68
C ASN A 104 -5.31 -7.79 1.97
N CYS A 105 -4.02 -7.86 2.31
CA CYS A 105 -3.36 -9.08 2.81
C CYS A 105 -3.89 -9.56 4.18
N VAL A 106 -4.72 -8.76 4.86
CA VAL A 106 -5.39 -9.13 6.13
C VAL A 106 -6.54 -10.11 5.93
N TYR A 107 -7.02 -10.29 4.70
CA TYR A 107 -8.16 -11.17 4.44
C TYR A 107 -7.77 -12.62 4.19
N PRO A 108 -8.69 -13.57 4.45
CA PRO A 108 -8.45 -14.98 4.23
C PRO A 108 -8.08 -15.31 2.79
N ALA A 109 -7.20 -16.30 2.61
CA ALA A 109 -6.77 -16.75 1.28
C ALA A 109 -7.92 -17.30 0.42
N ALA A 110 -8.96 -17.83 1.04
CA ALA A 110 -10.10 -18.44 0.36
C ALA A 110 -11.17 -17.44 -0.09
N SER A 111 -11.15 -16.21 0.43
CA SER A 111 -12.13 -15.18 0.07
C SER A 111 -11.92 -14.67 -1.36
N THR A 112 -13.02 -14.50 -2.09
CA THR A 112 -13.00 -13.99 -3.47
C THR A 112 -13.35 -12.51 -3.56
N LEU A 113 -14.15 -12.01 -2.61
CA LEU A 113 -14.44 -10.58 -2.43
C LEU A 113 -14.28 -10.28 -0.94
N PHE A 114 -13.33 -9.44 -0.61
CA PHE A 114 -12.98 -9.10 0.76
C PHE A 114 -13.98 -8.13 1.38
N ARG A 115 -14.68 -8.58 2.43
CA ARG A 115 -15.60 -7.77 3.23
C ARG A 115 -15.08 -7.60 4.63
N GLU A 116 -15.35 -6.48 5.25
CA GLU A 116 -14.87 -6.16 6.61
C GLU A 116 -15.30 -7.23 7.64
N ALA A 117 -16.51 -7.82 7.47
CA ALA A 117 -16.99 -8.90 8.32
C ALA A 117 -16.08 -10.15 8.29
N GLU A 118 -15.35 -10.37 7.20
CA GLU A 118 -14.46 -11.53 7.02
C GLU A 118 -13.03 -11.28 7.56
N PHE A 119 -12.80 -10.13 8.19
CA PHE A 119 -11.44 -9.73 8.63
C PHE A 119 -10.75 -10.78 9.52
N TRP A 120 -11.51 -11.53 10.31
CA TRP A 120 -11.01 -12.56 11.22
C TRP A 120 -11.24 -14.01 10.74
N ASP A 121 -11.88 -14.19 9.62
CA ASP A 121 -12.21 -15.52 9.11
C ASP A 121 -11.01 -16.19 8.44
N GLY A 122 -10.68 -17.40 8.84
CA GLY A 122 -9.72 -18.27 8.17
C GLY A 122 -8.26 -17.81 8.09
N PRO A 123 -7.40 -18.66 7.51
CA PRO A 123 -5.97 -18.38 7.38
C PRO A 123 -5.64 -17.41 6.24
N LEU A 124 -4.57 -16.65 6.44
CA LEU A 124 -3.99 -15.82 5.40
C LEU A 124 -3.22 -16.67 4.39
N HIS A 125 -3.05 -16.14 3.16
CA HIS A 125 -2.21 -16.81 2.17
C HIS A 125 -0.74 -16.76 2.64
N GLU A 126 -0.02 -17.89 2.46
CA GLU A 126 1.36 -18.06 2.93
C GLU A 126 2.30 -16.91 2.49
N SER A 127 2.23 -16.51 1.23
CA SER A 127 3.08 -15.45 0.66
C SER A 127 2.98 -14.08 1.36
N VAL A 128 1.93 -13.86 2.13
CA VAL A 128 1.66 -12.59 2.82
C VAL A 128 1.37 -12.76 4.31
N MET A 129 1.54 -13.98 4.84
CA MET A 129 1.15 -14.34 6.20
C MET A 129 1.75 -13.39 7.25
N VAL A 130 3.06 -13.22 7.25
CA VAL A 130 3.74 -12.39 8.26
C VAL A 130 3.28 -10.94 8.15
N TYR A 131 3.25 -10.39 6.94
CA TYR A 131 2.82 -9.01 6.74
C TYR A 131 1.35 -8.79 7.09
N GLY A 132 0.47 -9.68 6.66
CA GLY A 132 -0.96 -9.62 6.98
C GLY A 132 -1.25 -9.72 8.48
N LEU A 133 -0.54 -10.61 9.20
CA LEU A 133 -0.66 -10.72 10.65
C LEU A 133 -0.18 -9.45 11.37
N LEU A 134 0.90 -8.82 10.92
CA LEU A 134 1.37 -7.55 11.44
C LEU A 134 0.35 -6.42 11.22
N ARG A 135 -0.37 -6.42 10.10
CA ARG A 135 -1.46 -5.47 9.86
C ARG A 135 -2.67 -5.73 10.75
N LYS A 136 -3.02 -7.00 11.02
CA LYS A 136 -4.02 -7.35 12.04
C LYS A 136 -3.57 -6.94 13.44
N LEU A 137 -2.30 -7.12 13.77
CA LEU A 137 -1.73 -6.66 15.04
C LEU A 137 -1.79 -5.12 15.17
N SER A 138 -1.52 -4.40 14.08
CA SER A 138 -1.67 -2.94 14.07
C SER A 138 -3.12 -2.51 14.34
N TRP A 139 -4.10 -3.21 13.76
CA TRP A 139 -5.51 -3.00 14.10
C TRP A 139 -5.79 -3.31 15.59
N ALA A 140 -5.29 -4.43 16.10
CA ALA A 140 -5.48 -4.80 17.52
C ALA A 140 -4.85 -3.76 18.47
N GLY A 141 -3.67 -3.23 18.12
CA GLY A 141 -3.04 -2.11 18.82
C GLY A 141 -3.93 -0.87 18.82
N SER A 142 -4.48 -0.49 17.66
CA SER A 142 -5.40 0.66 17.59
C SER A 142 -6.63 0.50 18.46
N TRP A 143 -7.23 -0.70 18.47
CA TRP A 143 -8.36 -1.04 19.33
C TRP A 143 -8.01 -0.91 20.83
N ALA A 144 -6.84 -1.43 21.23
CA ALA A 144 -6.37 -1.37 22.61
C ALA A 144 -6.11 0.07 23.08
N TYR A 145 -5.41 0.88 22.25
CA TYR A 145 -5.11 2.27 22.58
C TYR A 145 -6.36 3.16 22.59
N LYS A 146 -7.34 2.88 21.73
CA LYS A 146 -8.64 3.57 21.78
C LYS A 146 -9.38 3.28 23.07
N ARG A 147 -9.46 2.01 23.48
CA ARG A 147 -10.15 1.61 24.73
C ARG A 147 -9.49 2.12 25.99
N GLN A 148 -8.17 2.07 26.04
CA GLN A 148 -7.45 2.42 27.27
C GLN A 148 -7.17 3.92 27.39
N TYR A 149 -6.92 4.59 26.28
CA TYR A 149 -6.42 5.97 26.26
C TYR A 149 -7.25 6.94 25.41
N GLY A 150 -8.26 6.47 24.70
CA GLY A 150 -9.09 7.30 23.85
C GLY A 150 -8.42 7.73 22.54
N LEU A 151 -7.25 7.15 22.16
CA LEU A 151 -6.56 7.46 20.92
C LEU A 151 -7.36 6.94 19.73
N ASP A 152 -7.91 7.85 18.93
CA ASP A 152 -8.71 7.48 17.77
C ASP A 152 -7.81 7.05 16.60
N THR A 153 -8.19 5.96 15.93
CA THR A 153 -7.47 5.45 14.76
C THR A 153 -8.47 4.99 13.70
N LEU A 154 -8.35 5.54 12.51
CA LEU A 154 -9.05 5.03 11.33
C LEU A 154 -8.16 4.03 10.60
N ASN A 155 -8.58 2.78 10.54
CA ASN A 155 -7.88 1.71 9.84
C ASN A 155 -8.48 1.50 8.45
N LEU A 156 -7.76 1.91 7.39
CA LEU A 156 -8.18 1.76 6.00
C LEU A 156 -7.53 0.53 5.36
N VAL A 157 -8.31 -0.45 4.94
CA VAL A 157 -7.80 -1.58 4.16
C VAL A 157 -7.76 -1.16 2.70
N LEU A 158 -6.57 -0.76 2.25
CA LEU A 158 -6.34 -0.34 0.88
C LEU A 158 -6.12 -1.55 -0.04
N SER A 159 -6.69 -1.51 -1.23
CA SER A 159 -6.42 -2.47 -2.30
C SER A 159 -4.96 -2.38 -2.78
N ASN A 160 -4.54 -3.24 -3.74
CA ASN A 160 -3.14 -3.17 -4.22
C ASN A 160 -2.90 -1.83 -4.90
N MET A 161 -2.02 -1.03 -4.31
CA MET A 161 -1.68 0.29 -4.86
C MET A 161 -0.63 0.19 -5.95
N TYR A 162 -0.71 1.08 -6.93
CA TYR A 162 0.24 1.27 -8.01
C TYR A 162 0.28 2.73 -8.43
N GLY A 163 1.34 3.16 -9.06
CA GLY A 163 1.43 4.54 -9.56
C GLY A 163 2.84 5.11 -9.54
N PRO A 164 2.96 6.43 -9.75
CA PRO A 164 4.22 7.15 -9.61
C PRO A 164 4.89 6.93 -8.25
N ASP A 165 6.22 6.86 -8.27
CA ASP A 165 7.07 6.62 -7.09
C ASP A 165 6.99 5.20 -6.48
N ASP A 166 6.32 4.23 -7.15
CA ASP A 166 6.34 2.83 -6.72
C ASP A 166 7.74 2.21 -6.87
N HIS A 167 7.95 1.04 -6.28
CA HIS A 167 9.16 0.26 -6.45
C HIS A 167 9.10 -0.51 -7.77
N PHE A 168 10.11 -0.32 -8.62
CA PHE A 168 10.25 -1.01 -9.91
C PHE A 168 11.41 -2.03 -9.91
N ASP A 169 12.16 -2.14 -8.81
CA ASP A 169 13.22 -3.14 -8.66
C ASP A 169 12.66 -4.57 -8.57
N GLU A 170 13.46 -5.56 -8.96
CA GLU A 170 13.01 -6.95 -9.05
C GLU A 170 12.57 -7.57 -7.72
N VAL A 171 13.10 -7.08 -6.59
CA VAL A 171 12.89 -7.67 -5.28
C VAL A 171 11.64 -7.11 -4.59
N ARG A 172 11.42 -5.80 -4.70
CA ARG A 172 10.36 -5.09 -3.97
C ARG A 172 9.11 -4.83 -4.77
N SER A 173 9.20 -4.84 -6.11
CA SER A 173 8.10 -4.44 -6.97
C SER A 173 6.86 -5.32 -6.78
N HIS A 174 5.70 -4.68 -6.88
CA HIS A 174 4.43 -5.37 -7.06
C HIS A 174 4.22 -5.73 -8.54
N ALA A 175 3.29 -6.65 -8.81
CA ALA A 175 3.12 -7.22 -10.14
C ALA A 175 2.94 -6.17 -11.26
N LEU A 176 2.16 -5.11 -11.04
CA LEU A 176 1.92 -4.08 -12.04
C LEU A 176 3.19 -3.30 -12.36
N SER A 177 3.91 -2.84 -11.34
CA SER A 177 5.16 -2.08 -11.50
C SER A 177 6.26 -2.95 -12.12
N ALA A 178 6.34 -4.24 -11.74
CA ALA A 178 7.23 -5.21 -12.37
C ALA A 178 6.92 -5.41 -13.85
N LEU A 179 5.63 -5.50 -14.24
CA LEU A 179 5.22 -5.61 -15.64
C LEU A 179 5.60 -4.36 -16.44
N ILE A 180 5.34 -3.16 -15.90
CA ILE A 180 5.73 -1.90 -16.56
C ILE A 180 7.23 -1.90 -16.86
N LYS A 181 8.06 -2.21 -15.83
CA LYS A 181 9.51 -2.29 -16.00
C LYS A 181 9.88 -3.28 -17.08
N LYS A 182 9.39 -4.52 -17.00
CA LYS A 182 9.71 -5.59 -17.96
C LYS A 182 9.39 -5.19 -19.40
N PHE A 183 8.21 -4.61 -19.66
CA PHE A 183 7.82 -4.20 -20.99
C PHE A 183 8.60 -2.99 -21.51
N VAL A 184 8.91 -2.02 -20.66
CA VAL A 184 9.71 -0.85 -21.04
C VAL A 184 11.15 -1.29 -21.37
N ASP A 185 11.76 -2.12 -20.52
CA ASP A 185 13.12 -2.62 -20.73
C ASP A 185 13.20 -3.50 -21.98
N ALA A 186 12.24 -4.40 -22.19
CA ALA A 186 12.14 -5.23 -23.40
C ALA A 186 12.00 -4.40 -24.69
N LYS A 187 11.15 -3.36 -24.66
CA LYS A 187 10.99 -2.43 -25.78
C LYS A 187 12.30 -1.71 -26.11
N ARG A 188 13.02 -1.23 -25.09
CA ARG A 188 14.31 -0.54 -25.25
C ARG A 188 15.40 -1.47 -25.76
N ALA A 189 15.41 -2.72 -25.31
CA ALA A 189 16.37 -3.74 -25.73
C ALA A 189 16.03 -4.40 -27.08
N GLY A 190 14.86 -4.13 -27.65
CA GLY A 190 14.39 -4.81 -28.87
C GLY A 190 14.13 -6.31 -28.67
N ALA A 191 13.81 -6.74 -27.43
CA ALA A 191 13.55 -8.14 -27.11
C ALA A 191 12.28 -8.63 -27.81
N SER A 192 12.27 -9.92 -28.24
CA SER A 192 11.15 -10.53 -28.94
C SER A 192 9.98 -10.92 -28.03
N GLU A 193 10.24 -11.12 -26.71
CA GLU A 193 9.24 -11.57 -25.76
C GLU A 193 9.51 -11.05 -24.35
N VAL A 194 8.45 -11.01 -23.53
CA VAL A 194 8.49 -10.71 -22.09
C VAL A 194 7.94 -11.89 -21.31
N VAL A 195 8.71 -12.36 -20.32
CA VAL A 195 8.29 -13.44 -19.44
C VAL A 195 7.48 -12.89 -18.26
N VAL A 196 6.23 -13.35 -18.13
CA VAL A 196 5.31 -13.06 -17.04
C VAL A 196 5.21 -14.29 -16.13
N TRP A 197 5.45 -14.12 -14.85
CA TRP A 197 5.44 -15.20 -13.87
C TRP A 197 4.04 -15.74 -13.59
N GLY A 198 3.95 -17.08 -13.41
CA GLY A 198 2.74 -17.81 -13.07
C GLY A 198 1.85 -18.12 -14.27
N THR A 199 0.66 -18.61 -13.97
CA THR A 199 -0.34 -18.97 -15.00
C THR A 199 -1.04 -17.77 -15.64
N GLY A 200 -0.87 -16.58 -15.06
CA GLY A 200 -1.58 -15.38 -15.46
C GLY A 200 -3.07 -15.34 -15.07
N THR A 201 -3.59 -16.40 -14.44
CA THR A 201 -5.00 -16.51 -14.06
C THR A 201 -5.39 -15.75 -12.78
N PRO A 202 -4.51 -15.51 -11.78
CA PRO A 202 -4.87 -14.79 -10.58
C PRO A 202 -5.44 -13.41 -10.86
N VAL A 203 -6.53 -13.08 -10.16
CA VAL A 203 -7.23 -11.79 -10.29
C VAL A 203 -6.79 -10.84 -9.19
N ARG A 204 -6.50 -9.61 -9.55
CA ARG A 204 -6.10 -8.53 -8.63
C ARG A 204 -6.87 -7.27 -8.93
N GLU A 205 -7.27 -6.60 -7.87
CA GLU A 205 -7.74 -5.23 -7.92
C GLU A 205 -6.56 -4.27 -7.75
N TRP A 206 -6.65 -3.12 -8.41
CA TRP A 206 -5.60 -2.11 -8.46
C TRP A 206 -6.14 -0.74 -8.11
N LEU A 207 -5.59 -0.13 -7.05
CA LEU A 207 -5.92 1.21 -6.58
C LEU A 207 -4.81 2.18 -6.96
N TYR A 208 -5.14 3.22 -7.73
CA TYR A 208 -4.16 4.24 -8.07
C TYR A 208 -3.67 4.96 -6.81
N VAL A 209 -2.37 5.17 -6.69
CA VAL A 209 -1.74 5.63 -5.45
C VAL A 209 -2.25 6.99 -4.97
N GLU A 210 -2.56 7.91 -5.89
CA GLU A 210 -3.12 9.22 -5.49
C GLU A 210 -4.54 9.08 -4.94
N ASP A 211 -5.32 8.11 -5.42
CA ASP A 211 -6.64 7.78 -4.85
C ASP A 211 -6.48 7.18 -3.44
N GLY A 212 -5.51 6.30 -3.24
CA GLY A 212 -5.19 5.79 -1.91
C GLY A 212 -4.74 6.88 -0.94
N ALA A 213 -3.90 7.80 -1.41
CA ALA A 213 -3.46 8.97 -0.64
C ALA A 213 -4.63 9.92 -0.32
N GLU A 214 -5.54 10.12 -1.28
CA GLU A 214 -6.78 10.89 -1.09
C GLU A 214 -7.65 10.30 0.00
N ALA A 215 -7.88 8.98 -0.02
CA ALA A 215 -8.64 8.28 1.00
C ALA A 215 -8.03 8.51 2.40
N MET A 216 -6.70 8.42 2.52
CA MET A 216 -6.02 8.69 3.79
C MET A 216 -6.21 10.12 4.27
N ILE A 217 -6.11 11.11 3.39
CA ILE A 217 -6.30 12.53 3.74
C ILE A 217 -7.75 12.79 4.19
N ARG A 218 -8.74 12.25 3.47
CA ARG A 218 -10.16 12.34 3.86
C ARG A 218 -10.43 11.68 5.20
N GLY A 219 -9.74 10.60 5.50
CA GLY A 219 -9.81 9.89 6.77
C GLY A 219 -9.49 10.75 8.00
N ILE A 220 -8.82 11.89 7.85
CA ILE A 220 -8.59 12.83 8.95
C ILE A 220 -9.90 13.39 9.50
N GLY A 221 -10.85 13.71 8.63
CA GLY A 221 -12.09 14.42 8.96
C GLY A 221 -13.36 13.54 9.02
N CYS A 222 -13.27 12.25 8.71
CA CYS A 222 -14.46 11.38 8.72
C CYS A 222 -14.87 10.93 10.13
N ALA A 223 -16.03 10.28 10.24
CA ALA A 223 -16.51 9.69 11.49
C ALA A 223 -15.52 8.62 12.03
N SER A 224 -15.54 8.41 13.34
CA SER A 224 -14.77 7.35 13.99
C SER A 224 -15.41 5.99 13.73
N THR A 225 -14.60 4.95 13.53
CA THR A 225 -15.06 3.57 13.36
C THR A 225 -14.42 2.64 14.37
N GLU A 226 -15.04 1.50 14.64
CA GLU A 226 -14.45 0.46 15.50
C GLU A 226 -13.73 -0.62 14.71
N GLY A 227 -14.19 -0.90 13.48
CA GLY A 227 -13.64 -1.89 12.59
C GLY A 227 -12.71 -1.31 11.53
N PRO A 228 -12.04 -2.17 10.76
CA PRO A 228 -11.36 -1.77 9.55
C PRO A 228 -12.38 -1.35 8.47
N VAL A 229 -11.97 -0.49 7.56
CA VAL A 229 -12.82 0.01 6.47
C VAL A 229 -12.10 -0.19 5.14
N ASN A 230 -12.74 -0.88 4.22
CA ASN A 230 -12.21 -1.17 2.90
C ASN A 230 -12.22 0.06 1.99
N VAL A 231 -11.14 0.25 1.25
CA VAL A 231 -11.03 1.25 0.18
C VAL A 231 -10.50 0.56 -1.07
N GLY A 232 -11.34 0.48 -2.08
CA GLY A 232 -11.04 -0.16 -3.35
C GLY A 232 -12.05 0.23 -4.42
N VAL A 233 -11.83 -0.29 -5.63
CA VAL A 233 -12.70 -0.03 -6.79
C VAL A 233 -13.72 -1.14 -7.03
N GLY A 234 -13.57 -2.30 -6.35
CA GLY A 234 -14.47 -3.46 -6.46
C GLY A 234 -14.30 -4.29 -7.73
N GLU A 235 -13.38 -3.93 -8.60
CA GLU A 235 -13.14 -4.59 -9.89
C GLU A 235 -11.73 -5.16 -9.96
N GLY A 236 -11.62 -6.44 -10.33
CA GLY A 236 -10.34 -7.11 -10.51
C GLY A 236 -10.06 -7.48 -11.96
N ILE A 237 -8.78 -7.59 -12.30
CA ILE A 237 -8.30 -8.03 -13.61
C ILE A 237 -7.31 -9.20 -13.43
N SER A 238 -7.30 -10.18 -14.34
CA SER A 238 -6.29 -11.23 -14.31
C SER A 238 -4.91 -10.70 -14.64
N ILE A 239 -3.86 -11.34 -14.13
CA ILE A 239 -2.47 -10.93 -14.40
C ILE A 239 -2.17 -10.98 -15.90
N LYS A 240 -2.72 -11.97 -16.62
CA LYS A 240 -2.58 -12.04 -18.09
C LYS A 240 -3.19 -10.82 -18.79
N ALA A 241 -4.45 -10.48 -18.46
CA ALA A 241 -5.11 -9.32 -19.06
C ALA A 241 -4.43 -7.99 -18.63
N LEU A 242 -3.91 -7.91 -17.42
CA LEU A 242 -3.11 -6.79 -16.96
C LEU A 242 -1.81 -6.64 -17.78
N ALA A 243 -1.11 -7.76 -18.04
CA ALA A 243 0.10 -7.75 -18.85
C ALA A 243 -0.16 -7.27 -20.28
N GLU A 244 -1.27 -7.70 -20.89
CA GLU A 244 -1.69 -7.22 -22.22
C GLU A 244 -1.99 -5.72 -22.20
N LEU A 245 -2.68 -5.23 -21.19
CA LEU A 245 -2.99 -3.81 -21.03
C LEU A 245 -1.72 -2.95 -20.86
N VAL A 246 -0.76 -3.42 -20.05
CA VAL A 246 0.53 -2.74 -19.88
C VAL A 246 1.33 -2.78 -21.18
N ARG A 247 1.39 -3.92 -21.88
CA ARG A 247 2.04 -4.07 -23.19
C ARG A 247 1.55 -3.02 -24.18
N GLU A 248 0.22 -2.85 -24.27
CA GLU A 248 -0.42 -1.88 -25.15
C GLU A 248 0.01 -0.44 -24.82
N HIS A 249 -0.05 -0.06 -23.54
CA HIS A 249 0.29 1.29 -23.10
C HIS A 249 1.78 1.63 -23.21
N VAL A 250 2.67 0.62 -23.07
CA VAL A 250 4.10 0.77 -23.34
C VAL A 250 4.35 0.85 -24.87
N GLY A 251 3.44 0.32 -25.68
CA GLY A 251 3.61 0.19 -27.12
C GLY A 251 4.71 -0.83 -27.46
N TYR A 252 4.72 -1.97 -26.76
CA TYR A 252 5.65 -3.07 -27.01
C TYR A 252 5.04 -4.06 -27.99
N ALA A 253 5.78 -4.36 -29.08
CA ALA A 253 5.30 -5.19 -30.18
C ALA A 253 5.60 -6.70 -30.01
N GLY A 254 6.46 -7.07 -29.07
CA GLY A 254 6.86 -8.47 -28.85
C GLY A 254 5.80 -9.31 -28.14
N GLY A 255 6.10 -10.61 -27.99
CA GLY A 255 5.22 -11.59 -27.37
C GLY A 255 5.20 -11.55 -25.83
N ILE A 256 4.20 -12.21 -25.25
CA ILE A 256 4.12 -12.50 -23.81
C ILE A 256 4.23 -14.02 -23.64
N VAL A 257 5.15 -14.46 -22.78
CA VAL A 257 5.33 -15.86 -22.41
C VAL A 257 5.03 -16.02 -20.92
N LEU A 258 4.20 -17.00 -20.56
CA LEU A 258 3.88 -17.30 -19.17
C LEU A 258 4.89 -18.33 -18.61
N ASP A 259 5.49 -18.04 -17.47
CA ASP A 259 6.37 -18.97 -16.74
C ASP A 259 5.58 -19.61 -15.58
N GLU A 260 4.93 -20.73 -15.88
CA GLU A 260 4.10 -21.46 -14.91
C GLU A 260 4.91 -22.16 -13.81
N THR A 261 6.25 -22.16 -13.90
CA THR A 261 7.13 -22.66 -12.83
C THR A 261 7.19 -21.71 -11.62
N LYS A 262 6.73 -20.47 -11.80
CA LYS A 262 6.69 -19.44 -10.77
C LYS A 262 5.33 -19.42 -10.04
N PRO A 263 5.31 -19.08 -8.75
CA PRO A 263 4.08 -19.10 -7.96
C PRO A 263 3.10 -17.99 -8.38
N ASP A 264 1.81 -18.32 -8.37
CA ASP A 264 0.71 -17.39 -8.64
C ASP A 264 0.34 -16.47 -7.46
N GLY A 265 0.59 -16.91 -6.24
CA GLY A 265 0.04 -16.29 -5.03
C GLY A 265 -1.46 -16.56 -4.86
N ALA A 266 -2.17 -15.76 -4.07
CA ALA A 266 -3.61 -15.94 -3.84
C ALA A 266 -4.41 -15.83 -5.13
N ARG A 267 -5.43 -16.72 -5.29
CA ARG A 267 -6.21 -16.81 -6.53
C ARG A 267 -6.98 -15.54 -6.88
N HIS A 268 -7.56 -14.89 -5.89
CA HIS A 268 -8.40 -13.69 -6.09
C HIS A 268 -8.17 -12.68 -4.97
N LYS A 269 -8.11 -11.39 -5.32
CA LYS A 269 -8.01 -10.28 -4.37
C LYS A 269 -8.76 -9.07 -4.93
N THR A 270 -10.01 -8.91 -4.51
CA THR A 270 -10.83 -7.71 -4.70
C THR A 270 -11.47 -7.32 -3.38
N VAL A 271 -11.74 -6.06 -3.17
CA VAL A 271 -12.33 -5.56 -1.91
C VAL A 271 -13.71 -4.94 -2.18
N ASP A 272 -14.62 -5.16 -1.26
CA ASP A 272 -15.89 -4.43 -1.23
C ASP A 272 -15.65 -3.05 -0.60
N GLY A 273 -15.52 -2.04 -1.44
CA GLY A 273 -15.21 -0.66 -1.02
C GLY A 273 -16.42 0.19 -0.62
N ARG A 274 -17.63 -0.38 -0.54
CA ARG A 274 -18.87 0.40 -0.31
C ARG A 274 -18.85 1.13 1.03
N ALA A 275 -18.47 0.47 2.11
CA ALA A 275 -18.40 1.10 3.43
C ALA A 275 -17.38 2.26 3.47
N GLY A 276 -16.25 2.12 2.79
CA GLY A 276 -15.26 3.20 2.66
C GLY A 276 -15.79 4.38 1.84
N ALA A 277 -16.49 4.11 0.75
CA ALA A 277 -17.10 5.15 -0.08
C ALA A 277 -18.14 5.96 0.70
N GLU A 278 -18.97 5.30 1.49
CA GLU A 278 -19.95 5.95 2.36
C GLU A 278 -19.29 6.77 3.45
N LEU A 279 -18.33 6.19 4.21
CA LEU A 279 -17.63 6.85 5.31
C LEU A 279 -16.86 8.09 4.85
N LEU A 280 -16.17 7.99 3.73
CA LEU A 280 -15.31 9.05 3.20
C LEU A 280 -16.09 10.05 2.31
N CYS A 281 -17.39 9.80 2.06
CA CYS A 281 -18.21 10.51 1.07
C CYS A 281 -17.48 10.65 -0.27
N TRP A 282 -16.80 9.56 -0.69
CA TRP A 282 -15.93 9.56 -1.86
C TRP A 282 -15.55 8.12 -2.27
N SER A 283 -15.35 7.89 -3.53
CA SER A 283 -14.82 6.65 -4.08
C SER A 283 -13.68 6.93 -5.06
N PRO A 284 -12.74 5.97 -5.25
CA PRO A 284 -11.60 6.13 -6.16
C PRO A 284 -12.05 6.46 -7.60
N PRO A 285 -11.72 7.64 -8.15
CA PRO A 285 -12.16 8.02 -9.48
C PRO A 285 -11.28 7.50 -10.61
N THR A 286 -10.03 7.11 -10.33
CA THR A 286 -9.05 6.76 -11.35
C THR A 286 -9.32 5.36 -11.91
N LYS A 287 -9.75 5.29 -13.16
CA LYS A 287 -9.91 4.01 -13.87
C LYS A 287 -8.55 3.38 -14.15
N LEU A 288 -8.47 2.04 -14.10
CA LEU A 288 -7.22 1.28 -14.24
C LEU A 288 -6.44 1.67 -15.50
N VAL A 289 -7.10 1.76 -16.66
CA VAL A 289 -6.49 2.14 -17.95
C VAL A 289 -5.80 3.51 -17.84
N ALA A 290 -6.47 4.50 -17.27
CA ALA A 290 -5.91 5.85 -17.10
C ALA A 290 -4.72 5.85 -16.13
N GLY A 291 -4.84 5.15 -15.00
CA GLY A 291 -3.76 5.04 -14.02
C GLY A 291 -2.53 4.32 -14.57
N ILE A 292 -2.72 3.24 -15.38
CA ILE A 292 -1.60 2.56 -16.05
C ILE A 292 -0.89 3.53 -17.00
N LYS A 293 -1.62 4.26 -17.83
CA LYS A 293 -1.05 5.24 -18.75
C LYS A 293 -0.19 6.25 -17.98
N LEU A 294 -0.72 6.86 -16.93
CA LEU A 294 0.00 7.82 -16.10
C LEU A 294 1.27 7.21 -15.48
N THR A 295 1.18 5.96 -15.02
CA THR A 295 2.31 5.26 -14.38
C THR A 295 3.40 4.92 -15.40
N VAL A 296 3.02 4.43 -16.58
CA VAL A 296 3.96 4.14 -17.70
C VAL A 296 4.67 5.42 -18.14
N GLU A 297 3.93 6.52 -18.36
CA GLU A 297 4.52 7.81 -18.73
C GLU A 297 5.48 8.34 -17.65
N TRP A 298 5.11 8.19 -16.37
CA TRP A 298 5.97 8.57 -15.26
C TRP A 298 7.24 7.71 -15.22
N TYR A 299 7.12 6.39 -15.34
CA TYR A 299 8.25 5.45 -15.32
C TYR A 299 9.20 5.72 -16.48
N MET A 300 8.68 5.93 -17.69
CA MET A 300 9.52 6.23 -18.88
C MET A 300 10.33 7.52 -18.73
N ARG A 301 9.74 8.55 -18.08
CA ARG A 301 10.46 9.81 -17.78
C ARG A 301 11.52 9.67 -16.68
N ASN A 302 11.35 8.71 -15.78
CA ASN A 302 12.22 8.50 -14.62
C ASN A 302 13.04 7.20 -14.72
N TRP A 303 13.07 6.58 -15.88
CA TRP A 303 13.66 5.25 -16.10
C TRP A 303 15.09 5.14 -15.58
N GLU A 304 15.97 6.15 -15.82
CA GLU A 304 17.37 6.14 -15.38
C GLU A 304 17.54 6.15 -13.85
N THR A 305 16.55 6.64 -13.12
CA THR A 305 16.59 6.77 -11.66
C THR A 305 15.82 5.66 -10.93
N CYS A 306 15.00 4.90 -11.65
CA CYS A 306 14.17 3.82 -11.12
C CYS A 306 14.72 2.41 -11.40
N GLY A 307 15.78 2.30 -12.21
CA GLY A 307 16.40 1.05 -12.66
C GLY A 307 17.35 0.43 -11.66
#